data_b95899300792b044bd364437ec480cb3
#
_entry.id   b95899300792b044bd364437ec480cb3
#
_cell.length_a   1.000
_cell.length_b   1.000
_cell.length_c   1.000
_cell.angle_alpha   90.00
_cell.angle_beta   90.00
_cell.angle_gamma   90.00
#
_symmetry.space_group_name_H-M   'P 1'
#
loop_
_entity.id
_entity.type
_entity.pdbx_description
1 polymer ?
#
loop_
_entity_poly.entity_id
_entity_poly.type
_entity_poly.pdbx_seq_one_letter_code
_entity_poly.pdbx_strand_id
1 'polypeptide(L)'
;IIEKKVVSNKFCVGGYKFNSVGEYKNTFEKISTEKEIFVSDVISVMLQNGVVFTEKLVTEYTDVGTSQEWFKYNDRPVIFCDIDGTVVKSQSRVGVNTFDDEPVPLRKNVERLLQLQEQGAQFIFTTARKNQYFVQTDTMLQNLGFEDFTLIMDLQNAKRILINDFNIANPFPRAEAINIERNSDTLDFYL
;
A
#
# COMPACT_ATOMS: atom_id res chain seq x y z
N ILE A 1 16.08 16.77 -21.29
CA ILE A 1 14.86 16.95 -20.46
C ILE A 1 14.23 18.25 -20.88
N ILE A 2 12.94 18.24 -21.17
CA ILE A 2 12.15 19.45 -21.41
C ILE A 2 10.94 19.38 -20.51
N GLU A 3 10.76 20.43 -19.71
CA GLU A 3 9.67 20.51 -18.73
C GLU A 3 8.29 20.46 -19.41
N LYS A 4 7.39 19.64 -18.87
CA LYS A 4 6.01 19.48 -19.35
C LYS A 4 5.86 19.09 -20.82
N LYS A 5 6.90 18.50 -21.45
CA LYS A 5 6.84 17.93 -22.80
C LYS A 5 7.27 16.47 -22.82
N VAL A 6 6.48 15.64 -23.49
CA VAL A 6 6.87 14.25 -23.77
C VAL A 6 7.81 14.25 -24.96
N VAL A 7 9.09 14.00 -24.74
CA VAL A 7 10.16 13.99 -25.76
C VAL A 7 10.79 12.60 -25.94
N SER A 8 10.44 11.64 -25.07
CA SER A 8 10.91 10.26 -25.14
C SER A 8 9.95 9.33 -24.39
N ASN A 9 10.19 8.02 -24.50
CA ASN A 9 9.51 6.98 -23.71
C ASN A 9 10.07 6.82 -22.28
N LYS A 10 11.03 7.67 -21.89
CA LYS A 10 11.59 7.75 -20.54
C LYS A 10 11.16 9.06 -19.91
N PHE A 11 10.90 9.03 -18.61
CA PHE A 11 10.60 10.23 -17.83
C PHE A 11 11.60 10.38 -16.69
N CYS A 12 11.78 11.62 -16.22
CA CYS A 12 12.66 11.90 -15.10
C CYS A 12 11.87 11.79 -13.79
N VAL A 13 12.38 10.99 -12.88
CA VAL A 13 11.81 10.77 -11.54
C VAL A 13 12.18 11.89 -10.53
N GLY A 14 12.70 13.02 -10.99
CA GLY A 14 13.06 14.17 -10.15
C GLY A 14 14.38 14.04 -9.40
N GLY A 15 15.14 12.96 -9.62
CA GLY A 15 16.46 12.76 -9.01
C GLY A 15 17.58 13.33 -9.90
N TYR A 16 18.34 14.31 -9.39
CA TYR A 16 19.46 14.93 -10.08
C TYR A 16 20.71 14.88 -9.22
N LYS A 17 21.87 14.59 -9.84
CA LYS A 17 23.16 14.65 -9.20
C LYS A 17 24.09 15.54 -10.02
N PHE A 18 24.65 16.58 -9.39
CA PHE A 18 25.65 17.46 -9.95
C PHE A 18 27.01 17.21 -9.28
N ASN A 19 28.09 17.16 -10.07
CA ASN A 19 29.43 16.95 -9.57
C ASN A 19 30.00 18.20 -8.85
N SER A 20 29.49 19.38 -9.24
CA SER A 20 29.92 20.67 -8.68
C SER A 20 28.72 21.56 -8.37
N VAL A 21 28.57 21.91 -7.09
CA VAL A 21 27.53 22.87 -6.65
C VAL A 21 27.84 24.26 -7.19
N GLY A 22 29.12 24.63 -7.29
CA GLY A 22 29.56 25.94 -7.82
C GLY A 22 29.20 26.09 -9.30
N GLU A 23 29.40 25.05 -10.09
CA GLU A 23 29.04 25.04 -11.51
C GLU A 23 27.52 25.16 -11.73
N TYR A 24 26.74 24.39 -10.94
CA TYR A 24 25.27 24.50 -10.95
C TYR A 24 24.83 25.92 -10.61
N LYS A 25 25.33 26.49 -9.50
CA LYS A 25 24.96 27.82 -9.04
C LYS A 25 25.33 28.91 -10.06
N ASN A 26 26.53 28.86 -10.58
CA ASN A 26 26.99 29.80 -11.62
C ASN A 26 26.14 29.72 -12.90
N THR A 27 25.67 28.52 -13.25
CA THR A 27 24.81 28.34 -14.43
C THR A 27 23.41 28.88 -14.15
N PHE A 28 22.86 28.59 -12.98
CA PHE A 28 21.55 29.09 -12.54
C PHE A 28 21.50 30.62 -12.54
N GLU A 29 22.53 31.28 -11.98
CA GLU A 29 22.62 32.75 -11.88
C GLU A 29 22.74 33.45 -13.26
N LYS A 30 23.22 32.74 -14.28
CA LYS A 30 23.33 33.25 -15.66
C LYS A 30 22.04 33.12 -16.47
N ILE A 31 21.09 32.34 -16.01
CA ILE A 31 19.78 32.20 -16.67
C ILE A 31 18.97 33.45 -16.35
N SER A 32 18.84 34.35 -17.35
CA SER A 32 18.00 35.53 -17.22
C SER A 32 16.61 35.23 -17.79
N THR A 33 15.61 35.17 -16.91
CA THR A 33 14.22 34.95 -17.30
C THR A 33 13.30 35.58 -16.26
N GLU A 34 12.14 36.06 -16.70
CA GLU A 34 11.04 36.50 -15.82
C GLU A 34 10.17 35.33 -15.36
N LYS A 35 10.44 34.12 -15.87
CA LYS A 35 9.70 32.88 -15.55
C LYS A 35 10.41 32.10 -14.47
N GLU A 36 9.67 31.20 -13.84
CA GLU A 36 10.24 30.20 -12.95
C GLU A 36 11.29 29.36 -13.67
N ILE A 37 12.46 29.20 -13.03
CA ILE A 37 13.57 28.41 -13.55
C ILE A 37 13.47 26.99 -12.97
N PHE A 38 13.33 26.01 -13.84
CA PHE A 38 13.36 24.59 -13.48
C PHE A 38 14.77 24.02 -13.54
N VAL A 39 15.02 22.93 -12.81
CA VAL A 39 16.29 22.21 -12.87
C VAL A 39 16.62 21.76 -14.30
N SER A 40 15.61 21.42 -15.09
CA SER A 40 15.77 21.10 -16.51
C SER A 40 16.34 22.23 -17.36
N ASP A 41 16.05 23.50 -17.02
CA ASP A 41 16.59 24.66 -17.73
C ASP A 41 18.09 24.81 -17.45
N VAL A 42 18.49 24.62 -16.20
CA VAL A 42 19.91 24.63 -15.79
C VAL A 42 20.67 23.48 -16.51
N ILE A 43 20.11 22.28 -16.51
CA ILE A 43 20.69 21.12 -17.22
C ILE A 43 20.82 21.42 -18.71
N SER A 44 19.82 22.06 -19.33
CA SER A 44 19.85 22.41 -20.75
C SER A 44 21.01 23.37 -21.09
N VAL A 45 21.22 24.38 -20.25
CA VAL A 45 22.33 25.32 -20.41
C VAL A 45 23.68 24.64 -20.17
N MET A 46 23.79 23.76 -19.17
CA MET A 46 24.99 22.98 -18.89
C MET A 46 25.36 22.06 -20.07
N LEU A 47 24.35 21.41 -20.67
CA LEU A 47 24.54 20.57 -21.88
C LEU A 47 25.05 21.41 -23.07
N GLN A 48 24.51 22.61 -23.28
CA GLN A 48 24.99 23.54 -24.34
C GLN A 48 26.43 23.99 -24.09
N ASN A 49 26.86 24.05 -22.84
CA ASN A 49 28.23 24.36 -22.45
C ASN A 49 29.17 23.12 -22.43
N GLY A 50 28.71 21.98 -22.97
CA GLY A 50 29.51 20.76 -23.12
C GLY A 50 29.58 19.86 -21.88
N VAL A 51 28.79 20.13 -20.84
CA VAL A 51 28.67 19.23 -19.68
C VAL A 51 27.91 17.98 -20.10
N VAL A 52 28.46 16.81 -19.81
CA VAL A 52 27.85 15.54 -20.13
C VAL A 52 27.04 15.04 -18.94
N PHE A 53 25.77 14.71 -19.18
CA PHE A 53 24.90 14.04 -18.23
C PHE A 53 24.64 12.61 -18.66
N THR A 54 24.66 11.69 -17.70
CA THR A 54 24.32 10.28 -17.90
C THR A 54 23.03 9.94 -17.20
N GLU A 55 22.20 9.13 -17.82
CA GLU A 55 21.00 8.61 -17.18
C GLU A 55 21.33 7.45 -16.23
N LYS A 56 20.63 7.37 -15.12
CA LYS A 56 20.61 6.21 -14.23
C LYS A 56 19.17 5.71 -14.18
N LEU A 57 18.95 4.48 -14.64
CA LEU A 57 17.65 3.83 -14.53
C LEU A 57 17.38 3.48 -13.06
N VAL A 58 16.14 3.66 -12.66
CA VAL A 58 15.60 3.20 -11.37
C VAL A 58 14.59 2.11 -11.65
N THR A 59 14.57 1.07 -10.81
CA THR A 59 13.69 -0.10 -10.95
C THR A 59 12.39 0.07 -10.18
N GLU A 60 12.40 0.92 -9.15
CA GLU A 60 11.24 1.19 -8.31
C GLU A 60 11.07 2.70 -8.19
N TYR A 61 9.86 3.16 -8.43
CA TYR A 61 9.50 4.57 -8.35
C TYR A 61 8.07 4.72 -7.84
N THR A 62 7.90 5.54 -6.82
CA THR A 62 6.58 5.96 -6.33
C THR A 62 6.51 7.49 -6.39
N ASP A 63 5.51 8.00 -7.10
CA ASP A 63 5.26 9.44 -7.14
C ASP A 63 4.55 9.89 -5.85
N VAL A 64 5.19 10.80 -5.14
CA VAL A 64 4.67 11.42 -3.90
C VAL A 64 4.80 12.95 -3.98
N GLY A 65 4.72 13.48 -5.19
CA GLY A 65 4.92 14.90 -5.49
C GLY A 65 3.85 15.83 -4.94
N THR A 66 2.69 15.29 -4.54
CA THR A 66 1.61 16.06 -3.91
C THR A 66 1.34 15.54 -2.49
N SER A 67 0.76 16.39 -1.63
CA SER A 67 0.35 15.96 -0.28
C SER A 67 -0.66 14.81 -0.32
N GLN A 68 -1.53 14.77 -1.32
CA GLN A 68 -2.49 13.68 -1.49
C GLN A 68 -1.80 12.36 -1.82
N GLU A 69 -0.83 12.36 -2.73
CA GLU A 69 -0.02 11.19 -3.08
C GLU A 69 0.82 10.72 -1.90
N TRP A 70 1.42 11.68 -1.15
CA TRP A 70 2.15 11.37 0.07
C TRP A 70 1.25 10.72 1.14
N PHE A 71 0.05 11.24 1.36
CA PHE A 71 -0.91 10.65 2.29
C PHE A 71 -1.34 9.26 1.85
N LYS A 72 -1.64 9.08 0.56
CA LYS A 72 -1.99 7.76 -0.01
C LYS A 72 -0.82 6.76 0.12
N TYR A 73 0.41 7.20 -0.09
CA TYR A 73 1.61 6.36 0.05
C TYR A 73 1.86 5.94 1.50
N ASN A 74 1.55 6.81 2.46
CA ASN A 74 1.70 6.54 3.89
C ASN A 74 0.43 5.95 4.53
N ASP A 75 -0.68 5.89 3.80
CA ASP A 75 -1.92 5.28 4.29
C ASP A 75 -1.79 3.75 4.21
N ARG A 76 -1.10 3.23 5.22
CA ARG A 76 -0.97 1.79 5.46
C ARG A 76 -2.08 1.38 6.41
N PRO A 77 -3.16 0.80 5.89
CA PRO A 77 -4.30 0.49 6.73
C PRO A 77 -3.97 -0.59 7.75
N VAL A 78 -4.60 -0.50 8.91
CA VAL A 78 -4.70 -1.62 9.85
C VAL A 78 -5.99 -2.35 9.54
N ILE A 79 -5.88 -3.58 9.06
CA ILE A 79 -7.01 -4.38 8.58
C ILE A 79 -7.44 -5.36 9.67
N PHE A 80 -8.62 -5.15 10.23
CA PHE A 80 -9.30 -6.13 11.08
C PHE A 80 -10.07 -7.10 10.19
N CYS A 81 -9.51 -8.28 9.99
CA CYS A 81 -10.05 -9.27 9.05
C CYS A 81 -10.68 -10.46 9.78
N ASP A 82 -11.92 -10.80 9.45
CA ASP A 82 -12.53 -12.05 9.87
C ASP A 82 -11.94 -13.22 9.06
N ILE A 83 -11.91 -14.42 9.66
CA ILE A 83 -11.29 -15.60 9.05
C ILE A 83 -12.34 -16.48 8.35
N ASP A 84 -13.36 -16.89 9.10
CA ASP A 84 -14.29 -17.95 8.65
C ASP A 84 -15.42 -17.40 7.77
N GLY A 85 -15.31 -17.59 6.47
CA GLY A 85 -16.20 -17.04 5.47
C GLY A 85 -15.64 -15.84 4.73
N THR A 86 -14.42 -15.40 5.11
CA THR A 86 -13.70 -14.25 4.51
C THR A 86 -12.33 -14.66 3.94
N VAL A 87 -11.49 -15.32 4.71
CA VAL A 87 -10.17 -15.86 4.29
C VAL A 87 -10.29 -17.30 3.85
N VAL A 88 -11.00 -18.10 4.64
CA VAL A 88 -11.30 -19.50 4.32
C VAL A 88 -12.80 -19.72 4.34
N LYS A 89 -13.26 -20.73 3.61
CA LYS A 89 -14.68 -21.09 3.64
C LYS A 89 -15.10 -21.47 5.04
N SER A 90 -16.17 -20.85 5.52
CA SER A 90 -16.82 -21.30 6.75
C SER A 90 -17.49 -22.65 6.50
N GLN A 91 -17.03 -23.66 7.23
CA GLN A 91 -17.59 -25.01 7.18
C GLN A 91 -18.59 -25.26 8.31
N SER A 92 -18.82 -24.27 9.18
CA SER A 92 -19.70 -24.41 10.33
C SER A 92 -21.16 -24.67 9.89
N ARG A 93 -21.63 -25.86 10.19
CA ARG A 93 -23.06 -26.17 10.23
C ARG A 93 -23.58 -25.84 11.62
N VAL A 94 -24.85 -25.46 11.73
CA VAL A 94 -25.49 -25.18 13.03
C VAL A 94 -25.26 -26.36 13.99
N GLY A 95 -24.46 -26.14 15.06
CA GLY A 95 -24.21 -27.12 16.11
C GLY A 95 -22.99 -28.05 15.88
N VAL A 96 -22.24 -27.91 14.79
CA VAL A 96 -21.02 -28.71 14.54
C VAL A 96 -19.85 -27.77 14.22
N ASN A 97 -18.84 -27.74 15.10
CA ASN A 97 -17.58 -27.07 14.84
C ASN A 97 -16.67 -28.03 14.06
N THR A 98 -16.47 -27.75 12.76
CA THR A 98 -15.63 -28.55 11.85
C THR A 98 -14.27 -27.86 11.62
N PHE A 99 -13.65 -27.36 12.70
CA PHE A 99 -12.30 -26.75 12.60
C PHE A 99 -11.19 -27.80 12.42
N ASP A 100 -11.54 -29.08 12.48
CA ASP A 100 -10.62 -30.20 12.28
C ASP A 100 -10.49 -30.57 10.78
N ASP A 101 -11.38 -30.06 9.92
CA ASP A 101 -11.30 -30.26 8.48
C ASP A 101 -10.25 -29.34 7.84
N GLU A 102 -9.64 -29.79 6.75
CA GLU A 102 -8.66 -29.00 6.01
C GLU A 102 -9.30 -27.68 5.51
N PRO A 103 -8.71 -26.52 5.83
CA PRO A 103 -9.29 -25.23 5.48
C PRO A 103 -9.26 -25.01 3.95
N VAL A 104 -10.38 -24.59 3.37
CA VAL A 104 -10.49 -24.27 1.95
C VAL A 104 -10.34 -22.76 1.76
N PRO A 105 -9.24 -22.27 1.20
CA PRO A 105 -9.01 -20.85 1.01
C PRO A 105 -9.99 -20.22 0.02
N LEU A 106 -10.41 -19.00 0.29
CA LEU A 106 -11.04 -18.10 -0.66
C LEU A 106 -9.91 -17.36 -1.40
N ARG A 107 -9.50 -17.92 -2.52
CA ARG A 107 -8.21 -17.61 -3.16
C ARG A 107 -8.07 -16.16 -3.57
N LYS A 108 -9.10 -15.56 -4.20
CA LYS A 108 -9.04 -14.15 -4.62
C LYS A 108 -8.98 -13.20 -3.42
N ASN A 109 -9.74 -13.51 -2.36
CA ASN A 109 -9.68 -12.74 -1.13
C ASN A 109 -8.29 -12.81 -0.52
N VAL A 110 -7.69 -14.01 -0.43
CA VAL A 110 -6.32 -14.20 0.08
C VAL A 110 -5.31 -13.45 -0.79
N GLU A 111 -5.36 -13.58 -2.10
CA GLU A 111 -4.48 -12.87 -3.04
C GLU A 111 -4.57 -11.36 -2.85
N ARG A 112 -5.80 -10.82 -2.71
CA ARG A 112 -6.00 -9.38 -2.48
C ARG A 112 -5.42 -8.92 -1.14
N LEU A 113 -5.63 -9.67 -0.08
CA LEU A 113 -5.09 -9.37 1.25
C LEU A 113 -3.55 -9.44 1.27
N LEU A 114 -2.95 -10.42 0.58
CA LEU A 114 -1.49 -10.50 0.45
C LEU A 114 -0.91 -9.31 -0.32
N GLN A 115 -1.56 -8.85 -1.38
CA GLN A 115 -1.14 -7.62 -2.07
C GLN A 115 -1.15 -6.40 -1.14
N LEU A 116 -2.15 -6.30 -0.25
CA LEU A 116 -2.20 -5.21 0.75
C LEU A 116 -1.08 -5.36 1.80
N GLN A 117 -0.75 -6.60 2.19
CA GLN A 117 0.40 -6.86 3.07
C GLN A 117 1.71 -6.41 2.41
N GLU A 118 1.93 -6.74 1.14
CA GLU A 118 3.11 -6.28 0.37
C GLU A 118 3.17 -4.74 0.28
N GLN A 119 2.02 -4.07 0.26
CA GLN A 119 1.91 -2.61 0.31
C GLN A 119 2.11 -2.03 1.72
N GLY A 120 2.32 -2.90 2.72
CA GLY A 120 2.62 -2.53 4.09
C GLY A 120 1.40 -2.38 5.00
N ALA A 121 0.24 -2.94 4.65
CA ALA A 121 -0.91 -3.03 5.54
C ALA A 121 -0.57 -3.94 6.73
N GLN A 122 -1.01 -3.53 7.94
CA GLN A 122 -0.93 -4.35 9.14
C GLN A 122 -2.19 -5.18 9.28
N PHE A 123 -2.04 -6.48 9.62
CA PHE A 123 -3.19 -7.38 9.78
C PHE A 123 -3.47 -7.73 11.24
N ILE A 124 -4.74 -7.65 11.61
CA ILE A 124 -5.31 -8.16 12.85
C ILE A 124 -6.43 -9.13 12.46
N PHE A 125 -6.11 -10.42 12.47
CA PHE A 125 -7.11 -11.45 12.21
C PHE A 125 -7.97 -11.66 13.45
N THR A 126 -9.28 -11.74 13.25
CA THR A 126 -10.27 -11.88 14.32
C THR A 126 -11.17 -13.07 14.04
N THR A 127 -11.42 -13.91 15.05
CA THR A 127 -12.26 -15.09 14.86
C THR A 127 -13.01 -15.49 16.13
N ALA A 128 -14.14 -16.16 15.96
CA ALA A 128 -14.87 -16.82 17.03
C ALA A 128 -14.34 -18.23 17.37
N ARG A 129 -13.31 -18.71 16.65
CA ARG A 129 -12.63 -19.96 16.97
C ARG A 129 -12.09 -19.91 18.39
N LYS A 130 -12.21 -21.04 19.12
CA LYS A 130 -11.74 -21.13 20.50
C LYS A 130 -10.22 -21.16 20.58
N ASN A 131 -9.66 -20.64 21.67
CA ASN A 131 -8.21 -20.57 21.90
C ASN A 131 -7.48 -21.92 21.76
N GLN A 132 -8.15 -23.04 21.97
CA GLN A 132 -7.56 -24.37 21.74
C GLN A 132 -7.13 -24.60 20.28
N TYR A 133 -7.70 -23.86 19.32
CA TYR A 133 -7.37 -23.92 17.90
C TYR A 133 -6.34 -22.85 17.47
N PHE A 134 -5.69 -22.18 18.43
CA PHE A 134 -4.75 -21.10 18.13
C PHE A 134 -3.63 -21.55 17.19
N VAL A 135 -2.91 -22.60 17.56
CA VAL A 135 -1.76 -23.09 16.78
C VAL A 135 -2.17 -23.49 15.36
N GLN A 136 -3.29 -24.18 15.22
CA GLN A 136 -3.79 -24.58 13.89
C GLN A 136 -4.17 -23.37 13.04
N THR A 137 -4.81 -22.35 13.64
CA THR A 137 -5.25 -21.15 12.93
C THR A 137 -4.05 -20.28 12.55
N ASP A 138 -3.09 -20.12 13.43
CA ASP A 138 -1.85 -19.39 13.19
C ASP A 138 -1.04 -20.04 12.06
N THR A 139 -0.82 -21.36 12.14
CA THR A 139 -0.12 -22.13 11.09
C THR A 139 -0.86 -22.04 9.75
N MET A 140 -2.20 -22.10 9.77
CA MET A 140 -3.02 -21.95 8.56
C MET A 140 -2.77 -20.58 7.88
N LEU A 141 -2.79 -19.50 8.65
CA LEU A 141 -2.55 -18.15 8.12
C LEU A 141 -1.12 -18.01 7.56
N GLN A 142 -0.13 -18.53 8.27
CA GLN A 142 1.27 -18.55 7.78
C GLN A 142 1.41 -19.37 6.49
N ASN A 143 0.75 -20.52 6.39
CA ASN A 143 0.76 -21.35 5.17
C ASN A 143 0.05 -20.67 3.99
N LEU A 144 -0.87 -19.73 4.24
CA LEU A 144 -1.49 -18.90 3.22
C LEU A 144 -0.59 -17.73 2.79
N GLY A 145 0.54 -17.47 3.46
CA GLY A 145 1.51 -16.44 3.15
C GLY A 145 1.40 -15.17 3.99
N PHE A 146 0.58 -15.16 5.03
CA PHE A 146 0.52 -14.01 5.93
C PHE A 146 1.70 -14.01 6.91
N GLU A 147 2.30 -12.83 7.07
CA GLU A 147 3.43 -12.57 7.95
C GLU A 147 3.11 -11.41 8.90
N ASP A 148 3.77 -11.34 10.06
CA ASP A 148 3.70 -10.21 11.00
C ASP A 148 2.27 -9.76 11.37
N PHE A 149 1.36 -10.69 11.57
CA PHE A 149 -0.04 -10.42 11.93
C PHE A 149 -0.30 -10.61 13.43
N THR A 150 -1.38 -9.99 13.91
CA THR A 150 -1.96 -10.26 15.24
C THR A 150 -3.19 -11.17 15.06
N LEU A 151 -3.30 -12.21 15.88
CA LEU A 151 -4.45 -13.12 15.88
C LEU A 151 -5.25 -12.98 17.18
N ILE A 152 -6.53 -12.59 17.07
CA ILE A 152 -7.46 -12.47 18.19
C ILE A 152 -8.50 -13.58 18.07
N MET A 153 -8.44 -14.49 19.03
CA MET A 153 -9.29 -15.68 19.12
C MET A 153 -10.44 -15.50 20.12
N ASP A 154 -11.35 -16.46 20.14
CA ASP A 154 -12.41 -16.61 21.14
C ASP A 154 -13.38 -15.42 21.24
N LEU A 155 -13.52 -14.67 20.16
CA LEU A 155 -14.49 -13.59 20.10
C LEU A 155 -15.92 -14.14 20.08
N GLN A 156 -16.84 -13.35 20.62
CA GLN A 156 -18.27 -13.68 20.50
C GLN A 156 -18.68 -13.66 19.01
N ASN A 157 -19.49 -14.62 18.59
CA ASN A 157 -20.08 -14.61 17.26
C ASN A 157 -21.22 -13.58 17.21
N ALA A 158 -20.86 -12.31 17.18
CA ALA A 158 -21.74 -11.17 17.25
C ALA A 158 -21.26 -10.06 16.32
N LYS A 159 -22.10 -9.04 16.15
CA LYS A 159 -21.76 -7.82 15.40
C LYS A 159 -20.50 -7.18 15.99
N ARG A 160 -19.54 -6.84 15.12
CA ARG A 160 -18.34 -6.08 15.48
C ARG A 160 -18.61 -4.58 15.33
N ILE A 161 -18.11 -3.80 16.27
CA ILE A 161 -18.22 -2.34 16.27
C ILE A 161 -16.81 -1.80 16.42
N LEU A 162 -16.38 -0.98 15.48
CA LEU A 162 -15.13 -0.24 15.53
C LEU A 162 -15.44 1.19 15.96
N ILE A 163 -14.75 1.70 16.99
CA ILE A 163 -14.95 3.04 17.52
C ILE A 163 -13.63 3.78 17.38
N ASN A 164 -13.63 4.81 16.54
CA ASN A 164 -12.50 5.71 16.34
C ASN A 164 -12.94 7.16 16.55
N ASP A 165 -11.98 8.03 16.83
CA ASP A 165 -12.18 9.47 16.78
C ASP A 165 -12.30 9.97 15.33
N PHE A 166 -12.88 11.13 15.18
CA PHE A 166 -12.92 11.86 13.92
C PHE A 166 -12.39 13.28 14.15
N ASN A 167 -11.36 13.65 13.40
CA ASN A 167 -10.84 15.01 13.44
C ASN A 167 -11.33 15.79 12.20
N ILE A 168 -12.04 16.90 12.43
CA ILE A 168 -12.58 17.77 11.37
C ILE A 168 -11.47 18.29 10.43
N ALA A 169 -10.25 18.45 10.94
CA ALA A 169 -9.08 18.84 10.13
C ALA A 169 -8.56 17.70 9.21
N ASN A 170 -8.99 16.46 9.45
CA ASN A 170 -8.69 15.34 8.58
C ASN A 170 -9.97 14.94 7.82
N PRO A 171 -10.08 15.23 6.51
CA PRO A 171 -11.29 14.98 5.74
C PRO A 171 -11.58 13.50 5.49
N PHE A 172 -10.66 12.59 5.88
CA PHE A 172 -10.81 11.15 5.63
C PHE A 172 -11.32 10.44 6.88
N PRO A 173 -12.38 9.62 6.77
CA PRO A 173 -12.81 8.75 7.85
C PRO A 173 -11.70 7.77 8.22
N ARG A 174 -11.48 7.54 9.53
CA ARG A 174 -10.45 6.64 10.04
C ARG A 174 -10.90 5.20 10.19
N ALA A 175 -12.15 4.91 9.89
CA ALA A 175 -12.71 3.58 9.93
C ALA A 175 -13.66 3.38 8.76
N GLU A 176 -13.49 2.25 8.11
CA GLU A 176 -14.37 1.74 7.07
C GLU A 176 -14.79 0.31 7.42
N ALA A 177 -15.99 -0.10 7.06
CA ALA A 177 -16.48 -1.45 7.27
C ALA A 177 -16.93 -2.05 5.94
N ILE A 178 -16.23 -3.11 5.51
CA ILE A 178 -16.56 -3.89 4.33
C ILE A 178 -17.26 -5.16 4.79
N ASN A 179 -18.45 -5.41 4.25
CA ASN A 179 -19.22 -6.62 4.52
C ASN A 179 -19.42 -7.37 3.20
N ILE A 180 -18.77 -8.50 3.06
CA ILE A 180 -18.94 -9.41 1.94
C ILE A 180 -19.91 -10.52 2.30
N GLU A 181 -20.53 -11.13 1.30
CA GLU A 181 -21.33 -12.32 1.51
C GLU A 181 -20.44 -13.48 2.01
N ARG A 182 -20.94 -14.25 2.98
CA ARG A 182 -20.21 -15.39 3.54
C ARG A 182 -19.76 -16.37 2.46
N ASN A 183 -18.48 -16.73 2.48
CA ASN A 183 -17.85 -17.62 1.50
C ASN A 183 -17.78 -17.03 0.07
N SER A 184 -18.07 -15.75 -0.14
CA SER A 184 -17.82 -15.10 -1.42
C SER A 184 -16.34 -14.78 -1.59
N ASP A 185 -15.88 -14.86 -2.81
CA ASP A 185 -14.49 -14.62 -3.21
C ASP A 185 -14.42 -13.31 -4.02
N THR A 186 -14.90 -12.21 -3.40
CA THR A 186 -15.20 -10.92 -4.07
C THR A 186 -14.61 -9.70 -3.38
N LEU A 187 -13.63 -9.90 -2.50
CA LEU A 187 -13.02 -8.79 -1.75
C LEU A 187 -12.33 -7.77 -2.65
N ASP A 188 -11.85 -8.21 -3.81
CA ASP A 188 -11.23 -7.39 -4.86
C ASP A 188 -12.13 -6.29 -5.44
N PHE A 189 -13.45 -6.35 -5.22
CA PHE A 189 -14.38 -5.29 -5.63
C PHE A 189 -14.46 -4.14 -4.61
N TYR A 190 -13.93 -4.30 -3.43
CA TYR A 190 -14.08 -3.35 -2.31
C TYR A 190 -12.75 -2.73 -1.85
N LEU A 191 -11.64 -3.39 -2.17
CA LEU A 191 -10.29 -2.98 -1.75
C LEU A 191 -9.33 -2.84 -2.92
#